data_caaaf96fe8679963588ee8a935b68557
#
_entry.id   caaaf96fe8679963588ee8a935b68557
#
_cell.length_a   1.000
_cell.length_b   1.000
_cell.length_c   1.000
_cell.angle_alpha   90.00
_cell.angle_beta   90.00
_cell.angle_gamma   90.00
#
_symmetry.space_group_name_H-M   'P 1'
#
loop_
_entity.id
_entity.type
_entity.pdbx_description
1 polymer ?
#
loop_
_entity_poly.entity_id
_entity_poly.type
_entity_poly.pdbx_seq_one_letter_code
_entity_poly.pdbx_strand_id
1 'polypeptide(L)'
;LRNAQQDGVVDKDVTPTMRDGRLVIPVAPALKRKIKGIVHDESATGRTVFIEPAEVVEANNRIRELEGEERREIIRILQEFTAEVRPHYQEILQSYEFLAEIDFIHAKAGLARQFNATTPDIKGAPLIDWTLARHPLLYLSLTRHGKKIVPLDIELNGHQRILIISGPNAGGKSVCLKTVGLIQYMLQCGLPVPIGENSRTGIFGSIFIDIGDEQSIEDDLSTYSSHLLNMKNMMKACCGTSL
;
A
#
# COMPACT_ATOMS: atom_id res chain seq x y z
N LEU A 1 -39.54 -40.21 0.31
CA LEU A 1 -39.70 -39.84 -1.10
C LEU A 1 -40.14 -41.01 -1.96
N ARG A 2 -39.43 -42.14 -1.94
CA ARG A 2 -39.76 -43.31 -2.79
C ARG A 2 -41.23 -43.78 -2.64
N ASN A 3 -41.74 -43.83 -1.42
CA ASN A 3 -43.13 -44.20 -1.17
C ASN A 3 -44.11 -43.20 -1.81
N ALA A 4 -43.85 -41.89 -1.65
CA ALA A 4 -44.66 -40.81 -2.24
C ALA A 4 -44.60 -40.79 -3.78
N GLN A 5 -43.49 -41.25 -4.37
CA GLN A 5 -43.35 -41.42 -5.83
C GLN A 5 -44.08 -42.64 -6.33
N GLN A 6 -44.07 -43.77 -5.57
CA GLN A 6 -44.84 -45.00 -5.92
C GLN A 6 -46.35 -44.76 -5.84
N ASP A 7 -46.77 -43.96 -4.86
CA ASP A 7 -48.18 -43.62 -4.65
C ASP A 7 -48.68 -42.52 -5.61
N GLY A 8 -47.81 -42.04 -6.52
CA GLY A 8 -48.17 -41.00 -7.50
C GLY A 8 -48.47 -39.63 -6.88
N VAL A 9 -48.00 -39.39 -5.65
CA VAL A 9 -48.17 -38.12 -4.93
C VAL A 9 -47.09 -37.11 -5.32
N VAL A 10 -45.95 -37.63 -5.75
CA VAL A 10 -44.78 -36.84 -6.18
C VAL A 10 -44.25 -37.41 -7.48
N ASP A 11 -43.91 -36.59 -8.44
CA ASP A 11 -43.34 -37.02 -9.71
C ASP A 11 -41.97 -37.72 -9.51
N LYS A 12 -41.68 -38.67 -10.43
CA LYS A 12 -40.45 -39.48 -10.31
C LYS A 12 -39.16 -38.68 -10.36
N ASP A 13 -39.19 -37.53 -11.03
CA ASP A 13 -38.03 -36.66 -11.22
C ASP A 13 -37.83 -35.64 -10.07
N VAL A 14 -38.72 -35.61 -9.09
CA VAL A 14 -38.64 -34.71 -7.95
C VAL A 14 -37.57 -35.17 -6.97
N THR A 15 -36.71 -34.25 -6.59
CA THR A 15 -35.71 -34.45 -5.54
C THR A 15 -36.06 -33.61 -4.31
N PRO A 16 -35.69 -34.07 -3.10
CA PRO A 16 -35.80 -33.24 -1.90
C PRO A 16 -35.00 -31.96 -2.05
N THR A 17 -35.49 -30.89 -1.49
CA THR A 17 -34.82 -29.57 -1.49
C THR A 17 -34.69 -29.04 -0.07
N MET A 18 -33.73 -28.14 0.14
CA MET A 18 -33.59 -27.44 1.42
C MET A 18 -34.41 -26.15 1.42
N ARG A 19 -35.24 -25.98 2.47
CA ARG A 19 -35.97 -24.74 2.76
C ARG A 19 -35.78 -24.41 4.25
N ASP A 20 -35.35 -23.24 4.54
CA ASP A 20 -35.09 -22.78 5.92
C ASP A 20 -34.26 -23.76 6.78
N GLY A 21 -33.27 -24.41 6.14
CA GLY A 21 -32.42 -25.41 6.79
C GLY A 21 -33.14 -26.75 7.06
N ARG A 22 -34.24 -27.02 6.39
CA ARG A 22 -34.98 -28.31 6.48
C ARG A 22 -35.06 -28.98 5.14
N LEU A 23 -34.92 -30.30 5.16
CA LEU A 23 -35.12 -31.12 3.96
C LEU A 23 -36.63 -31.31 3.74
N VAL A 24 -37.12 -30.80 2.63
CA VAL A 24 -38.55 -30.82 2.28
C VAL A 24 -38.77 -31.46 0.89
N ILE A 25 -39.98 -31.89 0.67
CA ILE A 25 -40.42 -32.45 -0.62
C ILE A 25 -41.34 -31.45 -1.31
N PRO A 26 -41.02 -31.01 -2.55
CA PRO A 26 -41.95 -30.20 -3.34
C PRO A 26 -43.13 -31.05 -3.84
N VAL A 27 -44.36 -30.59 -3.59
CA VAL A 27 -45.61 -31.30 -3.89
C VAL A 27 -46.59 -30.34 -4.55
N ALA A 28 -47.41 -30.83 -5.47
CA ALA A 28 -48.50 -30.05 -6.02
C ALA A 28 -49.56 -29.74 -4.92
N PRO A 29 -50.13 -28.52 -4.86
CA PRO A 29 -51.08 -28.13 -3.82
C PRO A 29 -52.28 -29.05 -3.66
N ALA A 30 -52.77 -29.62 -4.77
CA ALA A 30 -53.87 -30.56 -4.78
C ALA A 30 -53.58 -31.88 -4.04
N LEU A 31 -52.29 -32.24 -3.93
CA LEU A 31 -51.82 -33.48 -3.33
C LEU A 31 -51.28 -33.32 -1.92
N LYS A 32 -51.23 -32.07 -1.39
CA LYS A 32 -50.63 -31.77 -0.09
C LYS A 32 -51.20 -32.58 1.08
N ARG A 33 -52.50 -32.96 1.02
CA ARG A 33 -53.13 -33.74 2.08
C ARG A 33 -52.78 -35.24 2.07
N LYS A 34 -52.12 -35.71 1.01
CA LYS A 34 -51.71 -37.13 0.90
C LYS A 34 -50.38 -37.40 1.60
N ILE A 35 -49.58 -36.35 1.90
CA ILE A 35 -48.36 -36.47 2.68
C ILE A 35 -48.62 -35.93 4.09
N LYS A 36 -48.47 -36.79 5.09
CA LYS A 36 -48.49 -36.37 6.49
C LYS A 36 -47.19 -35.62 6.80
N GLY A 37 -47.28 -34.36 7.17
CA GLY A 37 -46.10 -33.56 7.42
C GLY A 37 -46.45 -32.09 7.68
N ILE A 38 -45.43 -31.28 7.81
CA ILE A 38 -45.50 -29.83 8.07
C ILE A 38 -45.27 -29.10 6.76
N VAL A 39 -46.13 -28.15 6.42
CA VAL A 39 -45.94 -27.25 5.28
C VAL A 39 -45.01 -26.10 5.76
N HIS A 40 -43.88 -25.93 5.11
CA HIS A 40 -42.92 -24.89 5.44
C HIS A 40 -43.02 -23.67 4.53
N ASP A 41 -43.30 -23.88 3.24
CA ASP A 41 -43.27 -22.80 2.28
C ASP A 41 -44.18 -23.13 1.07
N GLU A 42 -44.52 -22.10 0.29
CA GLU A 42 -45.19 -22.22 -0.98
C GLU A 42 -44.39 -21.43 -2.05
N SER A 43 -44.37 -21.95 -3.28
CA SER A 43 -43.73 -21.21 -4.37
C SER A 43 -44.46 -19.89 -4.64
N ALA A 44 -43.73 -18.86 -5.10
CA ALA A 44 -44.28 -17.53 -5.41
C ALA A 44 -45.52 -17.59 -6.39
N THR A 45 -45.62 -18.64 -7.18
CA THR A 45 -46.74 -18.87 -8.12
C THR A 45 -47.85 -19.71 -7.51
N GLY A 46 -47.72 -20.17 -6.26
CA GLY A 46 -48.68 -21.06 -5.60
C GLY A 46 -48.79 -22.46 -6.23
N ARG A 47 -47.90 -22.83 -7.14
CA ARG A 47 -47.96 -24.12 -7.87
C ARG A 47 -47.27 -25.28 -7.16
N THR A 48 -46.46 -24.98 -6.15
CA THR A 48 -45.68 -25.98 -5.41
C THR A 48 -45.72 -25.64 -3.94
N VAL A 49 -45.98 -26.64 -3.11
CA VAL A 49 -45.95 -26.58 -1.65
C VAL A 49 -44.77 -27.42 -1.17
N PHE A 50 -43.98 -26.89 -0.25
CA PHE A 50 -42.83 -27.59 0.30
C PHE A 50 -43.20 -28.21 1.64
N ILE A 51 -43.26 -29.54 1.68
CA ILE A 51 -43.72 -30.33 2.84
C ILE A 51 -42.54 -31.05 3.48
N GLU A 52 -42.37 -30.91 4.77
CA GLU A 52 -41.50 -31.75 5.59
C GLU A 52 -42.34 -32.98 6.01
N PRO A 53 -42.06 -34.20 5.52
CA PRO A 53 -42.76 -35.38 5.94
C PRO A 53 -42.57 -35.67 7.43
N ALA A 54 -43.63 -36.16 8.11
CA ALA A 54 -43.56 -36.47 9.54
C ALA A 54 -42.41 -37.43 9.91
N GLU A 55 -42.10 -38.35 8.99
CA GLU A 55 -41.05 -39.37 9.13
C GLU A 55 -39.61 -38.75 9.18
N VAL A 56 -39.42 -37.51 8.65
CA VAL A 56 -38.10 -36.86 8.61
C VAL A 56 -37.99 -35.68 9.55
N VAL A 57 -39.06 -35.30 10.26
CA VAL A 57 -39.07 -34.19 11.20
C VAL A 57 -38.02 -34.38 12.30
N GLU A 58 -37.94 -35.59 12.85
CA GLU A 58 -36.95 -35.89 13.93
C GLU A 58 -35.51 -35.79 13.40
N ALA A 59 -35.24 -36.29 12.20
CA ALA A 59 -33.93 -36.19 11.56
C ALA A 59 -33.55 -34.74 11.26
N ASN A 60 -34.46 -33.92 10.70
CA ASN A 60 -34.25 -32.52 10.47
C ASN A 60 -34.02 -31.74 11.79
N ASN A 61 -34.74 -32.06 12.84
CA ASN A 61 -34.50 -31.45 14.17
C ASN A 61 -33.11 -31.83 14.69
N ARG A 62 -32.71 -33.09 14.53
CA ARG A 62 -31.36 -33.52 14.97
C ARG A 62 -30.25 -32.84 14.19
N ILE A 63 -30.44 -32.63 12.87
CA ILE A 63 -29.49 -31.85 12.06
C ILE A 63 -29.33 -30.42 12.63
N ARG A 64 -30.46 -29.74 12.88
CA ARG A 64 -30.43 -28.39 13.47
C ARG A 64 -29.77 -28.31 14.86
N GLU A 65 -30.02 -29.32 15.68
CA GLU A 65 -29.34 -29.42 16.99
C GLU A 65 -27.84 -29.55 16.83
N LEU A 66 -27.39 -30.43 15.91
CA LEU A 66 -25.97 -30.64 15.64
C LEU A 66 -25.29 -29.39 15.04
N GLU A 67 -25.97 -28.71 14.10
CA GLU A 67 -25.47 -27.42 13.57
C GLU A 67 -25.35 -26.35 14.68
N GLY A 68 -26.29 -26.34 15.61
CA GLY A 68 -26.24 -25.47 16.80
C GLY A 68 -25.11 -25.84 17.76
N GLU A 69 -24.86 -27.14 17.96
CA GLU A 69 -23.73 -27.64 18.75
C GLU A 69 -22.39 -27.30 18.09
N GLU A 70 -22.24 -27.55 16.79
CA GLU A 70 -21.05 -27.16 16.02
C GLU A 70 -20.74 -25.67 16.14
N ARG A 71 -21.77 -24.83 15.94
CA ARG A 71 -21.59 -23.37 16.05
C ARG A 71 -21.14 -22.94 17.47
N ARG A 72 -21.70 -23.54 18.52
CA ARG A 72 -21.28 -23.27 19.90
C ARG A 72 -19.84 -23.71 20.14
N GLU A 73 -19.45 -24.85 19.61
CA GLU A 73 -18.09 -25.36 19.75
C GLU A 73 -17.07 -24.48 19.01
N ILE A 74 -17.38 -24.03 17.79
CA ILE A 74 -16.54 -23.06 17.08
C ILE A 74 -16.34 -21.77 17.90
N ILE A 75 -17.43 -21.25 18.47
CA ILE A 75 -17.36 -20.04 19.30
C ILE A 75 -16.48 -20.30 20.54
N ARG A 76 -16.63 -21.44 21.18
CA ARG A 76 -15.84 -21.83 22.35
C ARG A 76 -14.34 -21.84 22.01
N ILE A 77 -13.96 -22.54 20.92
CA ILE A 77 -12.57 -22.62 20.46
C ILE A 77 -12.00 -21.23 20.15
N LEU A 78 -12.77 -20.39 19.44
CA LEU A 78 -12.32 -19.02 19.12
C LEU A 78 -12.15 -18.16 20.37
N GLN A 79 -13.01 -18.30 21.36
CA GLN A 79 -12.89 -17.59 22.63
C GLN A 79 -11.66 -18.03 23.43
N GLU A 80 -11.40 -19.32 23.52
CA GLU A 80 -10.21 -19.88 24.17
C GLU A 80 -8.93 -19.39 23.48
N PHE A 81 -8.85 -19.52 22.15
CA PHE A 81 -7.72 -19.01 21.36
C PHE A 81 -7.51 -17.50 21.59
N THR A 82 -8.59 -16.74 21.55
CA THR A 82 -8.51 -15.29 21.78
C THR A 82 -8.01 -14.96 23.20
N ALA A 83 -8.45 -15.72 24.20
CA ALA A 83 -7.99 -15.55 25.56
C ALA A 83 -6.49 -15.84 25.72
N GLU A 84 -5.97 -16.83 25.02
CA GLU A 84 -4.53 -17.15 24.99
C GLU A 84 -3.70 -16.09 24.27
N VAL A 85 -4.19 -15.55 23.14
CA VAL A 85 -3.46 -14.54 22.36
C VAL A 85 -3.50 -13.17 23.02
N ARG A 86 -4.60 -12.82 23.69
CA ARG A 86 -4.83 -11.48 24.27
C ARG A 86 -3.70 -10.98 25.20
N PRO A 87 -3.09 -11.78 26.08
CA PRO A 87 -1.97 -11.33 26.90
C PRO A 87 -0.75 -10.90 26.09
N HIS A 88 -0.57 -11.46 24.89
CA HIS A 88 0.61 -11.27 24.04
C HIS A 88 0.44 -10.22 22.92
N TYR A 89 -0.70 -9.52 22.89
CA TYR A 89 -0.98 -8.61 21.78
C TYR A 89 0.05 -7.48 21.63
N GLN A 90 0.60 -6.98 22.74
CA GLN A 90 1.64 -5.95 22.74
C GLN A 90 2.94 -6.47 22.14
N GLU A 91 3.35 -7.68 22.48
CA GLU A 91 4.55 -8.33 21.94
C GLU A 91 4.40 -8.60 20.44
N ILE A 92 3.21 -8.96 19.99
CA ILE A 92 2.89 -9.14 18.57
C ILE A 92 3.00 -7.81 17.82
N LEU A 93 2.46 -6.71 18.38
CA LEU A 93 2.57 -5.38 17.77
C LEU A 93 4.04 -4.92 17.70
N GLN A 94 4.80 -5.07 18.77
CA GLN A 94 6.23 -4.74 18.79
C GLN A 94 7.03 -5.55 17.76
N SER A 95 6.71 -6.83 17.62
CA SER A 95 7.33 -7.69 16.61
C SER A 95 7.01 -7.20 15.19
N TYR A 96 5.80 -6.73 14.96
CA TYR A 96 5.39 -6.17 13.68
C TYR A 96 6.11 -4.85 13.36
N GLU A 97 6.24 -3.96 14.34
CA GLU A 97 7.01 -2.72 14.23
C GLU A 97 8.49 -3.00 13.93
N PHE A 98 9.07 -3.95 14.65
CA PHE A 98 10.45 -4.38 14.41
C PHE A 98 10.67 -4.93 12.99
N LEU A 99 9.74 -5.74 12.49
CA LEU A 99 9.79 -6.23 11.12
C LEU A 99 9.71 -5.10 10.09
N ALA A 100 8.88 -4.09 10.34
CA ALA A 100 8.79 -2.91 9.48
C ALA A 100 10.10 -2.11 9.44
N GLU A 101 10.77 -1.95 10.59
CA GLU A 101 12.08 -1.32 10.65
C GLU A 101 13.15 -2.09 9.85
N ILE A 102 13.19 -3.40 10.01
CA ILE A 102 14.13 -4.27 9.27
C ILE A 102 13.87 -4.19 7.76
N ASP A 103 12.61 -4.24 7.34
CA ASP A 103 12.25 -4.11 5.93
C ASP A 103 12.66 -2.75 5.35
N PHE A 104 12.45 -1.67 6.12
CA PHE A 104 12.87 -0.33 5.74
C PHE A 104 14.41 -0.20 5.61
N ILE A 105 15.17 -0.79 6.55
CA ILE A 105 16.62 -0.84 6.47
C ILE A 105 17.07 -1.64 5.25
N HIS A 106 16.42 -2.77 4.97
CA HIS A 106 16.70 -3.59 3.80
C HIS A 106 16.43 -2.82 2.49
N ALA A 107 15.33 -2.10 2.41
CA ALA A 107 15.00 -1.26 1.25
C ALA A 107 16.04 -0.16 1.03
N LYS A 108 16.50 0.52 2.10
CA LYS A 108 17.60 1.50 2.03
C LYS A 108 18.91 0.87 1.57
N ALA A 109 19.26 -0.31 2.06
CA ALA A 109 20.45 -1.02 1.62
C ALA A 109 20.37 -1.41 0.13
N GLY A 110 19.18 -1.82 -0.35
CA GLY A 110 18.91 -2.05 -1.76
C GLY A 110 19.12 -0.80 -2.61
N LEU A 111 18.62 0.33 -2.14
CA LEU A 111 18.81 1.63 -2.79
C LEU A 111 20.29 2.05 -2.83
N ALA A 112 21.01 1.87 -1.72
CA ALA A 112 22.45 2.16 -1.62
C ALA A 112 23.26 1.37 -2.66
N ARG A 113 22.98 0.10 -2.79
CA ARG A 113 23.64 -0.78 -3.79
C ARG A 113 23.34 -0.33 -5.21
N GLN A 114 22.09 0.04 -5.49
CA GLN A 114 21.66 0.46 -6.82
C GLN A 114 22.32 1.75 -7.29
N PHE A 115 22.54 2.70 -6.40
CA PHE A 115 23.20 3.97 -6.69
C PHE A 115 24.70 3.97 -6.43
N ASN A 116 25.27 2.89 -5.92
CA ASN A 116 26.61 2.88 -5.33
C ASN A 116 26.77 4.09 -4.36
N ALA A 117 25.80 4.19 -3.45
CA ALA A 117 25.66 5.28 -2.53
C ALA A 117 26.47 5.06 -1.26
N THR A 118 26.85 6.15 -0.63
CA THR A 118 27.58 6.17 0.64
C THR A 118 26.81 6.98 1.69
N THR A 119 27.27 6.93 2.91
CA THR A 119 26.80 7.81 3.98
C THR A 119 27.90 8.85 4.26
N PRO A 120 27.66 10.15 4.00
CA PRO A 120 28.65 11.19 4.28
C PRO A 120 28.83 11.44 5.79
N ASP A 121 29.88 12.15 6.13
CA ASP A 121 30.06 12.69 7.49
C ASP A 121 29.09 13.87 7.70
N ILE A 122 28.11 13.68 8.60
CA ILE A 122 27.05 14.66 8.84
C ILE A 122 27.47 15.67 9.90
N LYS A 123 27.40 16.97 9.57
CA LYS A 123 27.70 18.08 10.45
C LYS A 123 26.43 18.79 10.92
N GLY A 124 26.47 19.36 12.11
CA GLY A 124 25.34 20.10 12.67
C GLY A 124 25.11 21.49 12.02
N ALA A 125 26.09 22.06 11.35
CA ALA A 125 25.97 23.34 10.65
C ALA A 125 25.77 23.14 9.15
N PRO A 126 25.08 24.08 8.46
CA PRO A 126 24.91 24.01 7.01
C PRO A 126 26.25 23.93 6.28
N LEU A 127 26.44 22.89 5.50
CA LEU A 127 27.66 22.58 4.77
C LEU A 127 27.34 21.67 3.59
N ILE A 128 27.93 21.94 2.45
CA ILE A 128 28.04 21.01 1.34
C ILE A 128 29.49 20.91 0.96
N ASP A 129 30.09 19.75 1.11
CA ASP A 129 31.44 19.44 0.68
C ASP A 129 31.42 18.02 0.13
N TRP A 130 31.00 17.92 -1.13
CA TRP A 130 30.77 16.66 -1.80
C TRP A 130 31.79 16.42 -2.90
N THR A 131 32.28 15.21 -2.94
CA THR A 131 33.10 14.69 -4.03
C THR A 131 32.32 13.64 -4.77
N LEU A 132 32.56 13.55 -6.08
CA LEU A 132 31.96 12.52 -6.96
C LEU A 132 30.42 12.39 -6.86
N ALA A 133 29.73 13.49 -6.59
CA ALA A 133 28.28 13.52 -6.49
C ALA A 133 27.64 13.22 -7.87
N ARG A 134 26.67 12.32 -7.90
CA ARG A 134 26.02 11.86 -9.14
C ARG A 134 24.52 12.04 -9.01
N HIS A 135 23.88 12.60 -10.01
CA HIS A 135 22.43 12.71 -10.04
C HIS A 135 21.79 11.32 -10.04
N PRO A 136 21.00 10.92 -9.03
CA PRO A 136 20.53 9.54 -8.86
C PRO A 136 19.84 8.98 -10.10
N LEU A 137 18.83 9.68 -10.62
CA LEU A 137 18.05 9.22 -11.77
C LEU A 137 18.87 9.20 -13.07
N LEU A 138 19.75 10.20 -13.27
CA LEU A 138 20.61 10.25 -14.43
C LEU A 138 21.65 9.12 -14.37
N TYR A 139 22.19 8.82 -13.20
CA TYR A 139 23.10 7.69 -13.00
C TYR A 139 22.45 6.38 -13.43
N LEU A 140 21.24 6.08 -12.97
CA LEU A 140 20.52 4.87 -13.38
C LEU A 140 20.23 4.81 -14.87
N SER A 141 19.77 5.93 -15.44
CA SER A 141 19.46 6.00 -16.86
C SER A 141 20.70 5.77 -17.74
N LEU A 142 21.80 6.45 -17.44
CA LEU A 142 23.05 6.31 -18.21
C LEU A 142 23.67 4.92 -18.03
N THR A 143 23.68 4.37 -16.83
CA THR A 143 24.23 3.05 -16.55
C THR A 143 23.48 1.96 -17.32
N ARG A 144 22.15 2.04 -17.42
CA ARG A 144 21.33 1.12 -18.23
C ARG A 144 21.70 1.15 -19.71
N HIS A 145 22.19 2.28 -20.21
CA HIS A 145 22.62 2.46 -21.60
C HIS A 145 24.14 2.30 -21.79
N GLY A 146 24.86 1.80 -20.79
CA GLY A 146 26.31 1.62 -20.83
C GLY A 146 27.10 2.92 -20.92
N LYS A 147 26.47 4.07 -20.58
CA LYS A 147 27.11 5.39 -20.59
C LYS A 147 27.60 5.77 -19.20
N LYS A 148 28.70 6.54 -19.16
CA LYS A 148 29.23 7.07 -17.89
C LYS A 148 28.60 8.42 -17.56
N ILE A 149 28.32 8.65 -16.28
CA ILE A 149 27.93 9.96 -15.76
C ILE A 149 29.20 10.76 -15.40
N VAL A 150 29.17 12.05 -15.65
CA VAL A 150 30.21 12.96 -15.15
C VAL A 150 29.80 13.34 -13.72
N PRO A 151 30.62 13.05 -12.70
CA PRO A 151 30.32 13.42 -11.33
C PRO A 151 30.52 14.92 -11.09
N LEU A 152 29.93 15.41 -10.00
CA LEU A 152 30.04 16.79 -9.53
C LEU A 152 30.84 16.82 -8.23
N ASP A 153 31.85 17.69 -8.17
CA ASP A 153 32.50 18.11 -6.94
C ASP A 153 31.99 19.51 -6.58
N ILE A 154 31.56 19.73 -5.34
CA ILE A 154 30.95 20.99 -4.94
C ILE A 154 31.26 21.30 -3.47
N GLU A 155 31.62 22.55 -3.19
CA GLU A 155 31.82 23.05 -1.83
C GLU A 155 31.00 24.32 -1.60
N LEU A 156 30.19 24.31 -0.53
CA LEU A 156 29.52 25.47 0.05
C LEU A 156 29.67 25.41 1.57
N ASN A 157 30.16 26.47 2.15
CA ASN A 157 30.47 26.53 3.58
C ASN A 157 30.16 27.91 4.18
N GLY A 158 30.46 28.13 5.44
CA GLY A 158 30.21 29.41 6.13
C GLY A 158 30.91 30.65 5.51
N HIS A 159 31.98 30.45 4.75
CA HIS A 159 32.73 31.49 4.07
C HIS A 159 32.36 31.60 2.59
N GLN A 160 32.12 30.47 1.92
CA GLN A 160 31.75 30.38 0.50
C GLN A 160 30.28 29.97 0.42
N ARG A 161 29.39 30.95 0.51
CA ARG A 161 27.94 30.72 0.60
C ARG A 161 27.19 30.78 -0.74
N ILE A 162 27.84 31.28 -1.78
CA ILE A 162 27.23 31.50 -3.09
C ILE A 162 28.10 30.83 -4.14
N LEU A 163 27.49 29.97 -4.93
CA LEU A 163 28.10 29.35 -6.10
C LEU A 163 27.38 29.83 -7.37
N ILE A 164 28.18 30.45 -8.27
CA ILE A 164 27.67 30.87 -9.59
C ILE A 164 28.08 29.85 -10.62
N ILE A 165 27.11 29.26 -11.31
CA ILE A 165 27.32 28.28 -12.35
C ILE A 165 27.02 28.91 -13.71
N SER A 166 28.05 29.08 -14.56
CA SER A 166 27.92 29.64 -15.90
C SER A 166 28.40 28.66 -16.95
N GLY A 167 27.96 28.84 -18.19
CA GLY A 167 28.37 28.00 -19.31
C GLY A 167 27.26 27.86 -20.38
N PRO A 168 27.49 27.13 -21.47
CA PRO A 168 26.50 26.92 -22.54
C PRO A 168 25.28 26.17 -22.04
N ASN A 169 24.12 26.29 -22.72
CA ASN A 169 22.85 25.66 -22.30
C ASN A 169 22.95 24.13 -22.21
N ALA A 170 23.70 23.48 -23.09
CA ALA A 170 23.96 22.04 -23.03
C ALA A 170 25.02 21.62 -21.99
N GLY A 171 25.61 22.54 -21.23
CA GLY A 171 26.74 22.30 -20.30
C GLY A 171 26.38 21.65 -18.97
N GLY A 172 25.11 21.29 -18.72
CA GLY A 172 24.71 20.59 -17.50
C GLY A 172 24.39 21.48 -16.28
N LYS A 173 24.25 22.82 -16.44
CA LYS A 173 23.93 23.77 -15.37
C LYS A 173 22.69 23.34 -14.56
N SER A 174 21.57 23.09 -15.22
CA SER A 174 20.31 22.66 -14.58
C SER A 174 20.43 21.28 -13.93
N VAL A 175 21.25 20.39 -14.51
CA VAL A 175 21.53 19.07 -13.91
C VAL A 175 22.31 19.23 -12.61
N CYS A 176 23.30 20.13 -12.56
CA CYS A 176 24.03 20.43 -11.33
C CYS A 176 23.08 20.89 -10.21
N LEU A 177 22.22 21.87 -10.49
CA LEU A 177 21.25 22.38 -9.52
C LEU A 177 20.29 21.28 -9.04
N LYS A 178 19.72 20.49 -9.98
CA LYS A 178 18.85 19.35 -9.68
C LYS A 178 19.60 18.29 -8.84
N THR A 179 20.88 18.08 -9.09
CA THR A 179 21.70 17.12 -8.35
C THR A 179 21.85 17.54 -6.90
N VAL A 180 22.21 18.80 -6.65
CA VAL A 180 22.40 19.33 -5.29
C VAL A 180 21.09 19.25 -4.51
N GLY A 181 20.00 19.75 -5.06
CA GLY A 181 18.71 19.74 -4.39
C GLY A 181 18.20 18.33 -4.08
N LEU A 182 18.28 17.40 -5.05
CA LEU A 182 17.81 16.04 -4.85
C LEU A 182 18.67 15.26 -3.85
N ILE A 183 19.98 15.35 -3.95
CA ILE A 183 20.89 14.65 -3.02
C ILE A 183 20.69 15.17 -1.59
N GLN A 184 20.63 16.49 -1.39
CA GLN A 184 20.41 17.07 -0.06
C GLN A 184 19.04 16.67 0.51
N TYR A 185 18.00 16.66 -0.33
CA TYR A 185 16.67 16.22 0.08
C TYR A 185 16.65 14.74 0.49
N MET A 186 17.23 13.86 -0.35
CA MET A 186 17.35 12.43 -0.03
C MET A 186 18.08 12.20 1.29
N LEU A 187 19.18 12.92 1.50
CA LEU A 187 19.99 12.82 2.70
C LEU A 187 19.18 13.22 3.95
N GLN A 188 18.42 14.31 3.89
CA GLN A 188 17.58 14.77 4.99
C GLN A 188 16.36 13.86 5.24
N CYS A 189 15.98 13.06 4.25
CA CYS A 189 15.04 11.95 4.42
C CYS A 189 15.69 10.68 5.01
N GLY A 190 17.00 10.72 5.34
CA GLY A 190 17.74 9.58 5.88
C GLY A 190 18.01 8.48 4.85
N LEU A 191 18.07 8.84 3.56
CA LEU A 191 18.41 7.92 2.49
C LEU A 191 19.92 7.97 2.18
N PRO A 192 20.53 6.84 1.78
CA PRO A 192 21.89 6.83 1.26
C PRO A 192 21.95 7.57 -0.09
N VAL A 193 23.06 8.27 -0.33
CA VAL A 193 23.21 9.18 -1.47
C VAL A 193 24.45 8.85 -2.31
N PRO A 194 24.40 9.03 -3.64
CA PRO A 194 25.50 8.70 -4.55
C PRO A 194 26.58 9.79 -4.58
N ILE A 195 27.33 9.92 -3.49
CA ILE A 195 28.48 10.83 -3.33
C ILE A 195 29.72 10.05 -2.92
N GLY A 196 30.89 10.68 -2.95
CA GLY A 196 32.16 10.07 -2.53
C GLY A 196 32.23 9.85 -1.03
N GLU A 197 33.01 8.85 -0.59
CA GLU A 197 33.13 8.44 0.81
C GLU A 197 33.68 9.56 1.75
N ASN A 198 34.49 10.47 1.22
CA ASN A 198 35.07 11.58 1.98
C ASN A 198 34.19 12.82 2.02
N SER A 199 32.96 12.73 1.54
CA SER A 199 32.03 13.86 1.51
C SER A 199 31.54 14.22 2.90
N ARG A 200 31.38 15.52 3.14
CA ARG A 200 30.78 16.08 4.36
C ARG A 200 29.52 16.85 4.00
N THR A 201 28.53 16.80 4.84
CA THR A 201 27.28 17.50 4.60
C THR A 201 26.67 18.02 5.89
N GLY A 202 26.00 19.16 5.81
CA GLY A 202 25.21 19.71 6.88
C GLY A 202 23.72 19.47 6.71
N ILE A 203 22.98 19.78 7.76
CA ILE A 203 21.52 19.77 7.73
C ILE A 203 21.03 21.20 7.50
N PHE A 204 20.16 21.38 6.54
CA PHE A 204 19.53 22.64 6.21
C PHE A 204 18.10 22.67 6.76
N GLY A 205 17.71 23.81 7.33
CA GLY A 205 16.37 24.00 7.87
C GLY A 205 15.29 24.09 6.79
N SER A 206 15.68 24.54 5.60
CA SER A 206 14.80 24.65 4.43
C SER A 206 15.61 24.47 3.15
N ILE A 207 15.01 23.87 2.15
CA ILE A 207 15.58 23.73 0.80
C ILE A 207 14.61 24.39 -0.17
N PHE A 208 15.09 25.36 -0.93
CA PHE A 208 14.33 26.05 -1.95
C PHE A 208 14.95 25.79 -3.31
N ILE A 209 14.15 25.42 -4.29
CA ILE A 209 14.60 25.15 -5.65
C ILE A 209 13.65 25.87 -6.60
N ASP A 210 14.21 26.69 -7.47
CA ASP A 210 13.49 27.33 -8.56
C ASP A 210 14.15 26.97 -9.88
N ILE A 211 13.47 26.18 -10.69
CA ILE A 211 13.95 25.65 -11.97
C ILE A 211 12.85 25.92 -13.00
N GLY A 212 13.09 26.87 -13.88
CA GLY A 212 12.20 27.13 -15.04
C GLY A 212 12.59 26.28 -16.24
N ASP A 213 11.60 25.81 -16.98
CA ASP A 213 11.81 25.17 -18.29
C ASP A 213 11.78 26.27 -19.39
N GLU A 214 12.89 26.42 -20.12
CA GLU A 214 13.07 27.39 -21.24
C GLU A 214 12.36 26.94 -22.54
N GLN A 215 11.10 26.42 -22.49
CA GLN A 215 10.57 25.71 -23.66
C GLN A 215 9.55 26.47 -24.55
N SER A 216 9.11 27.69 -24.22
CA SER A 216 8.32 28.48 -25.19
C SER A 216 8.38 29.97 -24.96
N ILE A 217 8.44 30.74 -26.05
CA ILE A 217 8.47 32.21 -26.05
C ILE A 217 7.12 32.79 -25.56
N GLU A 218 6.02 32.06 -25.75
CA GLU A 218 4.69 32.48 -25.30
C GLU A 218 4.47 32.28 -23.79
N ASP A 219 5.23 31.36 -23.16
CA ASP A 219 5.22 31.10 -21.74
C ASP A 219 6.24 31.93 -20.93
N ASP A 220 7.15 32.65 -21.59
CA ASP A 220 8.23 33.41 -20.96
C ASP A 220 7.71 34.44 -19.94
N LEU A 221 6.61 35.13 -20.24
CA LEU A 221 6.06 36.15 -19.34
C LEU A 221 5.40 35.51 -18.10
N SER A 222 4.78 34.37 -18.26
CA SER A 222 4.18 33.60 -17.17
C SER A 222 5.29 32.93 -16.32
N THR A 223 6.32 32.42 -16.95
CA THR A 223 7.48 31.80 -16.31
C THR A 223 8.28 32.84 -15.50
N TYR A 224 8.52 34.03 -16.06
CA TYR A 224 9.19 35.11 -15.35
C TYR A 224 8.40 35.58 -14.13
N SER A 225 7.09 35.75 -14.27
CA SER A 225 6.22 36.16 -13.17
C SER A 225 6.16 35.10 -12.06
N SER A 226 6.17 33.83 -12.42
CA SER A 226 6.23 32.70 -11.48
C SER A 226 7.57 32.67 -10.74
N HIS A 227 8.69 32.88 -11.41
CA HIS A 227 10.00 33.01 -10.78
C HIS A 227 10.05 34.14 -9.77
N LEU A 228 9.54 35.33 -10.12
CA LEU A 228 9.47 36.47 -9.20
C LEU A 228 8.63 36.17 -7.96
N LEU A 229 7.51 35.48 -8.14
CA LEU A 229 6.66 35.05 -7.02
C LEU A 229 7.35 34.03 -6.13
N ASN A 230 8.02 33.05 -6.74
CA ASN A 230 8.81 32.05 -6.02
C ASN A 230 9.95 32.71 -5.23
N MET A 231 10.72 33.60 -5.85
CA MET A 231 11.78 34.36 -5.17
C MET A 231 11.22 35.18 -4.00
N LYS A 232 10.09 35.84 -4.18
CA LYS A 232 9.43 36.57 -3.09
C LYS A 232 9.05 35.67 -1.93
N ASN A 233 8.55 34.46 -2.20
CA ASN A 233 8.17 33.50 -1.18
C ASN A 233 9.42 32.92 -0.49
N MET A 234 10.46 32.59 -1.25
CA MET A 234 11.76 32.17 -0.72
C MET A 234 12.37 33.22 0.23
N MET A 235 12.39 34.50 -0.19
CA MET A 235 12.88 35.60 0.64
C MET A 235 12.12 35.77 1.94
N LYS A 236 10.84 35.46 1.98
CA LYS A 236 10.03 35.53 3.20
C LYS A 236 10.28 34.34 4.15
N ALA A 237 10.61 33.21 3.61
CA ALA A 237 10.74 31.94 4.34
C ALA A 237 12.18 31.54 4.63
N CYS A 238 13.17 32.13 3.94
CA CYS A 238 14.59 31.82 4.14
C CYS A 238 15.10 32.30 5.49
N CYS A 239 16.02 31.54 6.04
CA CYS A 239 16.76 31.84 7.27
C CYS A 239 18.25 31.52 7.10
N GLY A 240 19.04 31.73 8.13
CA GLY A 240 20.51 31.50 8.08
C GLY A 240 20.91 30.03 7.81
N THR A 241 19.96 29.10 7.89
CA THR A 241 20.18 27.68 7.65
C THR A 241 19.47 27.15 6.38
N SER A 242 19.00 28.02 5.50
CA SER A 242 18.37 27.64 4.24
C SER A 242 19.38 27.37 3.12
N LEU A 243 19.06 26.40 2.25
CA LEU A 243 19.74 26.10 0.99
C LEU A 243 18.86 26.51 -0.17
#